data_853e63d84479259ff836ea9e60437b94
#
_entry.id   853e63d84479259ff836ea9e60437b94
#
_cell.length_a   1.000
_cell.length_b   1.000
_cell.length_c   1.000
_cell.angle_alpha   90.00
_cell.angle_beta   90.00
_cell.angle_gamma   90.00
#
_symmetry.space_group_name_H-M   'P 1'
#
loop_
_entity.id
_entity.type
_entity.pdbx_description
1 polymer ?
#
loop_
_entity_poly.entity_id
_entity_poly.type
_entity_poly.pdbx_seq_one_letter_code
_entity_poly.pdbx_strand_id
1 'polypeptide(L)'
;MNPRERTERTDPWSLYRTLIEGVPDGPCVRDYCLGTHWSYVEADCGMGVSFTCKGGARGREARDLRGLPLREAARLSMSWRFEEATLGVAALNAYYAQRPLLDGLGASYDDPVELPDGTIRKMDAFELHRPRIEASASKNVVVVGHFPHVERIAEYANLTVLERNCAHDLDTPDPACEYVLPGADFAFFTGVTLINKTAPRLLELASSAE
;
A
#
# COMPACT_ATOMS: atom_id res chain seq x y z
N MET A 1 12.33 20.07 32.40
CA MET A 1 11.71 19.31 31.30
C MET A 1 12.00 17.84 31.57
N ASN A 2 10.98 17.06 31.87
CA ASN A 2 11.12 15.70 32.38
C ASN A 2 11.45 14.72 31.22
N PRO A 3 12.56 13.94 31.25
CA PRO A 3 12.96 13.05 30.14
C PRO A 3 12.07 11.82 29.94
N ARG A 4 10.92 11.72 30.60
CA ARG A 4 10.09 10.51 30.65
C ARG A 4 8.78 10.54 29.86
N GLU A 5 8.51 11.56 29.07
CA GLU A 5 7.47 11.47 28.04
C GLU A 5 8.06 10.95 26.72
N ARG A 6 8.59 9.73 26.76
CA ARG A 6 8.65 8.90 25.57
C ARG A 6 7.21 8.52 25.25
N THR A 7 6.63 9.20 24.28
CA THR A 7 5.44 8.70 23.57
C THR A 7 5.67 7.22 23.32
N GLU A 8 4.81 6.34 23.85
CA GLU A 8 4.89 4.90 23.58
C GLU A 8 4.82 4.73 22.07
N ARG A 9 5.97 4.46 21.45
CA ARG A 9 6.02 4.18 20.02
C ARG A 9 5.16 2.93 19.79
N THR A 10 4.12 3.08 19.02
CA THR A 10 3.29 1.95 18.57
C THR A 10 4.20 0.88 17.99
N ASP A 11 4.02 -0.38 18.39
CA ASP A 11 4.80 -1.48 17.85
C ASP A 11 4.59 -1.56 16.33
N PRO A 12 5.63 -1.36 15.50
CA PRO A 12 5.49 -1.31 14.05
C PRO A 12 4.97 -2.61 13.44
N TRP A 13 5.03 -3.72 14.16
CA TRP A 13 4.47 -4.99 13.72
C TRP A 13 2.97 -5.15 14.01
N SER A 14 2.37 -4.24 14.78
CA SER A 14 0.94 -4.32 15.13
C SER A 14 0.04 -4.33 13.89
N LEU A 15 0.32 -3.47 12.91
CA LEU A 15 -0.40 -3.43 11.63
C LEU A 15 -0.38 -4.79 10.93
N TYR A 16 0.80 -5.40 10.80
CA TYR A 16 0.94 -6.70 10.13
C TYR A 16 0.23 -7.81 10.89
N ARG A 17 0.36 -7.86 12.23
CA ARG A 17 -0.36 -8.85 13.03
C ARG A 17 -1.87 -8.71 12.88
N THR A 18 -2.40 -7.50 12.96
CA THR A 18 -3.83 -7.25 12.76
C THR A 18 -4.31 -7.75 11.40
N LEU A 19 -3.58 -7.46 10.33
CA LEU A 19 -3.91 -7.93 8.98
C LEU A 19 -3.83 -9.47 8.88
N ILE A 20 -2.79 -10.08 9.43
CA ILE A 20 -2.60 -11.54 9.40
C ILE A 20 -3.66 -12.26 10.23
N GLU A 21 -3.96 -11.77 11.42
CA GLU A 21 -4.96 -12.35 12.32
C GLU A 21 -6.39 -12.25 11.78
N GLY A 22 -6.66 -11.21 10.98
CA GLY A 22 -7.94 -11.06 10.27
C GLY A 22 -8.17 -12.08 9.16
N VAL A 23 -7.13 -12.73 8.63
CA VAL A 23 -7.29 -13.85 7.69
C VAL A 23 -7.79 -15.08 8.45
N PRO A 24 -8.95 -15.68 8.12
CA PRO A 24 -9.51 -16.82 8.85
C PRO A 24 -8.68 -18.08 8.67
N ASP A 25 -8.86 -19.04 9.57
CA ASP A 25 -8.40 -20.40 9.36
C ASP A 25 -9.32 -21.08 8.32
N GLY A 26 -8.75 -21.91 7.46
CA GLY A 26 -9.50 -22.68 6.47
C GLY A 26 -9.03 -22.46 5.04
N PRO A 27 -9.05 -21.24 4.48
CA PRO A 27 -8.53 -21.02 3.13
C PRO A 27 -7.07 -21.44 2.99
N CYS A 28 -6.75 -22.17 1.91
CA CYS A 28 -5.39 -22.60 1.57
C CYS A 28 -4.94 -21.98 0.26
N VAL A 29 -3.64 -21.84 0.10
CA VAL A 29 -3.01 -21.42 -1.16
C VAL A 29 -3.15 -22.52 -2.19
N ARG A 30 -3.74 -22.20 -3.34
CA ARG A 30 -3.87 -23.10 -4.51
C ARG A 30 -2.69 -22.96 -5.44
N ASP A 31 -2.33 -21.74 -5.76
CA ASP A 31 -1.21 -21.42 -6.63
C ASP A 31 -0.62 -20.05 -6.32
N TYR A 32 0.60 -19.81 -6.78
CA TYR A 32 1.27 -18.51 -6.63
C TYR A 32 2.32 -18.35 -7.72
N CYS A 33 2.66 -17.11 -8.00
CA CYS A 33 3.77 -16.77 -8.88
C CYS A 33 4.53 -15.57 -8.33
N LEU A 34 5.83 -15.69 -8.22
CA LEU A 34 6.74 -14.58 -8.03
C LEU A 34 7.20 -14.10 -9.41
N GLY A 35 6.48 -13.14 -9.97
CA GLY A 35 6.76 -12.59 -11.30
C GLY A 35 7.83 -11.50 -11.29
N THR A 36 8.11 -10.93 -12.45
CA THR A 36 9.13 -9.88 -12.60
C THR A 36 8.67 -8.52 -12.09
N HIS A 37 7.41 -8.15 -12.34
CA HIS A 37 6.80 -6.87 -11.96
C HIS A 37 5.59 -7.06 -11.05
N TRP A 38 4.78 -8.08 -11.31
CA TRP A 38 3.62 -8.44 -10.54
C TRP A 38 3.72 -9.88 -10.08
N SER A 39 3.31 -10.10 -8.85
CA SER A 39 3.20 -11.42 -8.22
C SER A 39 1.77 -11.66 -7.78
N TYR A 40 1.36 -12.93 -7.69
CA TYR A 40 0.05 -13.26 -7.18
C TYR A 40 0.09 -14.45 -6.21
N VAL A 41 -0.93 -14.52 -5.40
CA VAL A 41 -1.32 -15.70 -4.61
C VAL A 41 -2.79 -15.96 -4.89
N GLU A 42 -3.10 -17.18 -5.37
CA GLU A 42 -4.45 -17.71 -5.51
C GLU A 42 -4.74 -18.62 -4.32
N ALA A 43 -5.89 -18.40 -3.68
CA ALA A 43 -6.36 -19.20 -2.55
C ALA A 43 -7.80 -19.65 -2.76
N ASP A 44 -8.32 -20.50 -1.87
CA ASP A 44 -9.70 -20.99 -1.92
C ASP A 44 -10.75 -19.85 -1.92
N CYS A 45 -10.41 -18.72 -1.31
CA CYS A 45 -11.32 -17.58 -1.12
C CYS A 45 -11.16 -16.47 -2.16
N GLY A 46 -10.10 -16.47 -2.97
CA GLY A 46 -9.85 -15.43 -3.96
C GLY A 46 -8.39 -15.37 -4.40
N MET A 47 -8.09 -14.39 -5.24
CA MET A 47 -6.74 -14.12 -5.74
C MET A 47 -6.32 -12.70 -5.38
N GLY A 48 -5.11 -12.56 -4.87
CA GLY A 48 -4.48 -11.28 -4.59
C GLY A 48 -3.21 -11.07 -5.39
N VAL A 49 -2.99 -9.83 -5.80
CA VAL A 49 -1.79 -9.42 -6.52
C VAL A 49 -0.98 -8.42 -5.70
N SER A 50 0.31 -8.36 -5.96
CA SER A 50 1.22 -7.38 -5.37
C SER A 50 2.31 -7.00 -6.36
N PHE A 51 2.79 -5.77 -6.29
CA PHE A 51 3.98 -5.38 -7.03
C PHE A 51 5.19 -6.16 -6.53
N THR A 52 6.03 -6.66 -7.44
CA THR A 52 7.21 -7.47 -7.07
C THR A 52 8.35 -6.59 -6.63
N CYS A 53 8.66 -6.60 -5.34
CA CYS A 53 9.85 -5.97 -4.80
C CYS A 53 10.98 -6.97 -4.67
N LYS A 54 12.16 -6.58 -5.09
CA LYS A 54 13.40 -7.35 -4.97
C LYS A 54 14.31 -6.75 -3.91
N GLY A 55 15.10 -7.59 -3.25
CA GLY A 55 16.10 -7.13 -2.29
C GLY A 55 15.72 -7.42 -0.83
N GLY A 56 16.18 -6.56 0.06
CA GLY A 56 16.10 -6.79 1.51
C GLY A 56 17.15 -7.81 1.99
N ALA A 57 16.80 -8.60 2.99
CA ALA A 57 17.70 -9.60 3.56
C ALA A 57 17.97 -10.75 2.59
N ARG A 58 19.20 -11.26 2.58
CA ARG A 58 19.56 -12.48 1.85
C ARG A 58 19.07 -13.71 2.61
N GLY A 59 18.63 -14.76 1.90
CA GLY A 59 18.14 -15.98 2.52
C GLY A 59 18.16 -17.18 1.57
N ARG A 60 17.68 -18.32 2.06
CA ARG A 60 17.54 -19.57 1.29
C ARG A 60 16.38 -19.47 0.29
N GLU A 61 16.30 -20.45 -0.62
CA GLU A 61 15.21 -20.57 -1.58
C GLU A 61 13.82 -20.47 -0.94
N ALA A 62 12.89 -19.88 -1.68
CA ALA A 62 11.52 -19.74 -1.25
C ALA A 62 10.89 -21.13 -1.03
N ARG A 63 10.19 -21.28 0.09
CA ARG A 63 9.35 -22.44 0.37
C ARG A 63 8.20 -22.49 -0.63
N ASP A 64 7.80 -23.66 -1.08
CA ASP A 64 6.56 -23.82 -1.84
C ASP A 64 5.37 -23.45 -0.95
N LEU A 65 4.51 -22.56 -1.44
CA LEU A 65 3.36 -22.08 -0.70
C LEU A 65 2.09 -22.89 -0.95
N ARG A 66 2.07 -23.75 -2.00
CA ARG A 66 0.88 -24.53 -2.35
C ARG A 66 0.48 -25.45 -1.20
N GLY A 67 -0.80 -25.45 -0.89
CA GLY A 67 -1.37 -26.23 0.23
C GLY A 67 -1.15 -25.64 1.62
N LEU A 68 -0.40 -24.54 1.75
CA LEU A 68 -0.28 -23.86 3.04
C LEU A 68 -1.57 -23.13 3.39
N PRO A 69 -1.94 -23.04 4.69
CA PRO A 69 -2.96 -22.11 5.14
C PRO A 69 -2.65 -20.68 4.68
N LEU A 70 -3.65 -19.98 4.14
CA LEU A 70 -3.47 -18.62 3.63
C LEU A 70 -2.91 -17.67 4.69
N ARG A 71 -3.32 -17.81 5.95
CA ARG A 71 -2.78 -17.05 7.08
C ARG A 71 -1.27 -17.29 7.27
N GLU A 72 -0.77 -18.50 7.04
CA GLU A 72 0.67 -18.78 7.08
C GLU A 72 1.40 -18.09 5.93
N ALA A 73 0.86 -18.14 4.72
CA ALA A 73 1.41 -17.40 3.59
C ALA A 73 1.41 -15.88 3.85
N ALA A 74 0.33 -15.34 4.43
CA ALA A 74 0.22 -13.92 4.82
C ALA A 74 1.31 -13.49 5.81
N ARG A 75 1.79 -14.38 6.69
CA ARG A 75 2.91 -14.09 7.61
C ARG A 75 4.21 -13.72 6.90
N LEU A 76 4.37 -14.13 5.66
CA LEU A 76 5.51 -13.71 4.84
C LEU A 76 5.56 -12.19 4.63
N SER A 77 4.43 -11.49 4.76
CA SER A 77 4.41 -10.02 4.75
C SER A 77 5.33 -9.39 5.79
N MET A 78 5.66 -10.09 6.88
CA MET A 78 6.62 -9.64 7.91
C MET A 78 8.08 -9.99 7.58
N SER A 79 8.35 -10.74 6.50
CA SER A 79 9.72 -11.07 6.11
C SER A 79 10.52 -9.83 5.70
N TRP A 80 11.80 -9.82 6.04
CA TRP A 80 12.76 -8.83 5.54
C TRP A 80 13.31 -9.17 4.15
N ARG A 81 12.98 -10.33 3.59
CA ARG A 81 13.20 -10.66 2.18
C ARG A 81 12.02 -10.12 1.39
N PHE A 82 12.27 -9.19 0.50
CA PHE A 82 11.18 -8.47 -0.17
C PHE A 82 10.38 -9.35 -1.12
N GLU A 83 11.00 -10.36 -1.71
CA GLU A 83 10.30 -11.36 -2.54
C GLU A 83 9.30 -12.16 -1.71
N GLU A 84 9.67 -12.58 -0.50
CA GLU A 84 8.73 -13.24 0.42
C GLU A 84 7.64 -12.29 0.90
N ALA A 85 8.03 -11.07 1.27
CA ALA A 85 7.06 -10.06 1.69
C ALA A 85 6.07 -9.70 0.58
N THR A 86 6.50 -9.70 -0.69
CA THR A 86 5.64 -9.55 -1.87
C THR A 86 4.55 -10.62 -1.89
N LEU A 87 4.93 -11.89 -1.75
CA LEU A 87 3.97 -13.00 -1.71
C LEU A 87 3.08 -12.92 -0.47
N GLY A 88 3.62 -12.50 0.68
CA GLY A 88 2.83 -12.28 1.89
C GLY A 88 1.77 -11.20 1.74
N VAL A 89 2.09 -10.08 1.08
CA VAL A 89 1.12 -9.02 0.77
C VAL A 89 0.11 -9.50 -0.28
N ALA A 90 0.53 -10.26 -1.30
CA ALA A 90 -0.41 -10.88 -2.24
C ALA A 90 -1.38 -11.84 -1.52
N ALA A 91 -0.90 -12.61 -0.53
CA ALA A 91 -1.74 -13.49 0.27
C ALA A 91 -2.76 -12.70 1.13
N LEU A 92 -2.38 -11.56 1.72
CA LEU A 92 -3.32 -10.66 2.38
C LEU A 92 -4.37 -10.15 1.40
N ASN A 93 -3.96 -9.71 0.21
CA ASN A 93 -4.87 -9.23 -0.81
C ASN A 93 -5.83 -10.31 -1.32
N ALA A 94 -5.40 -11.59 -1.37
CA ALA A 94 -6.28 -12.70 -1.74
C ALA A 94 -7.49 -12.83 -0.80
N TYR A 95 -7.33 -12.46 0.46
CA TYR A 95 -8.43 -12.42 1.43
C TYR A 95 -9.17 -11.09 1.41
N TYR A 96 -8.46 -9.97 1.59
CA TYR A 96 -9.09 -8.67 1.83
C TYR A 96 -9.72 -8.04 0.57
N ALA A 97 -9.31 -8.42 -0.64
CA ALA A 97 -9.90 -7.93 -1.87
C ALA A 97 -11.22 -8.63 -2.27
N GLN A 98 -11.75 -9.51 -1.42
CA GLN A 98 -13.05 -10.15 -1.69
C GLN A 98 -14.19 -9.13 -1.63
N ARG A 99 -15.07 -9.18 -2.62
CA ARG A 99 -16.21 -8.25 -2.75
C ARG A 99 -17.03 -8.11 -1.47
N PRO A 100 -17.45 -9.20 -0.77
CA PRO A 100 -18.25 -9.08 0.44
C PRO A 100 -17.52 -8.33 1.59
N LEU A 101 -16.20 -8.47 1.70
CA LEU A 101 -15.42 -7.76 2.71
C LEU A 101 -15.31 -6.28 2.37
N LEU A 102 -15.05 -5.95 1.10
CA LEU A 102 -14.99 -4.57 0.63
C LEU A 102 -16.35 -3.86 0.81
N ASP A 103 -17.45 -4.53 0.46
CA ASP A 103 -18.80 -4.01 0.66
C ASP A 103 -19.10 -3.76 2.15
N GLY A 104 -18.66 -4.67 3.03
CA GLY A 104 -18.76 -4.51 4.49
C GLY A 104 -17.95 -3.34 5.06
N LEU A 105 -16.89 -2.93 4.37
CA LEU A 105 -16.08 -1.74 4.69
C LEU A 105 -16.62 -0.45 4.05
N GLY A 106 -17.73 -0.53 3.34
CA GLY A 106 -18.34 0.63 2.67
C GLY A 106 -17.62 1.03 1.38
N ALA A 107 -16.95 0.07 0.71
CA ALA A 107 -16.31 0.34 -0.57
C ALA A 107 -17.32 0.81 -1.61
N SER A 108 -16.99 1.84 -2.34
CA SER A 108 -17.69 2.27 -3.55
C SER A 108 -16.96 1.79 -4.78
N TYR A 109 -17.71 1.60 -5.86
CA TYR A 109 -17.16 1.13 -7.12
C TYR A 109 -17.59 2.11 -8.21
N ASP A 110 -16.61 2.81 -8.77
CA ASP A 110 -16.90 3.79 -9.80
C ASP A 110 -17.32 3.11 -11.12
N ASP A 111 -18.30 3.70 -11.77
CA ASP A 111 -18.61 3.34 -13.14
C ASP A 111 -17.46 3.74 -14.07
N PRO A 112 -17.15 2.91 -15.06
CA PRO A 112 -16.15 3.24 -16.05
C PRO A 112 -16.51 4.54 -16.78
N VAL A 113 -15.53 5.44 -16.95
CA VAL A 113 -15.70 6.66 -17.72
C VAL A 113 -15.43 6.37 -19.19
N GLU A 114 -16.42 6.65 -20.05
CA GLU A 114 -16.22 6.60 -21.49
C GLU A 114 -15.57 7.90 -21.97
N LEU A 115 -14.43 7.78 -22.63
CA LEU A 115 -13.69 8.89 -23.21
C LEU A 115 -14.28 9.26 -24.58
N PRO A 116 -14.01 10.47 -25.12
CA PRO A 116 -14.52 10.93 -26.41
C PRO A 116 -14.13 10.03 -27.61
N ASP A 117 -13.08 9.24 -27.48
CA ASP A 117 -12.62 8.26 -28.47
C ASP A 117 -13.29 6.88 -28.33
N GLY A 118 -14.25 6.72 -27.40
CA GLY A 118 -14.91 5.46 -27.07
C GLY A 118 -14.11 4.54 -26.15
N THR A 119 -12.94 4.95 -25.68
CA THR A 119 -12.16 4.19 -24.71
C THR A 119 -12.83 4.24 -23.35
N ILE A 120 -12.99 3.08 -22.72
CA ILE A 120 -13.53 2.96 -21.36
C ILE A 120 -12.36 2.88 -20.36
N ARG A 121 -12.30 3.81 -19.41
CA ARG A 121 -11.34 3.76 -18.31
C ARG A 121 -11.99 3.98 -16.96
N LYS A 122 -11.35 3.49 -15.92
CA LYS A 122 -11.69 3.85 -14.53
C LYS A 122 -10.89 5.09 -14.12
N MET A 123 -11.48 5.89 -13.25
CA MET A 123 -10.77 6.98 -12.60
C MET A 123 -9.66 6.42 -11.72
N ASP A 124 -8.53 7.09 -11.67
CA ASP A 124 -7.50 6.77 -10.68
C ASP A 124 -7.84 7.42 -9.32
N ALA A 125 -7.07 7.06 -8.28
CA ALA A 125 -7.31 7.57 -6.94
C ALA A 125 -7.17 9.10 -6.85
N PHE A 126 -6.29 9.70 -7.65
CA PHE A 126 -6.06 11.14 -7.65
C PHE A 126 -7.25 11.89 -8.26
N GLU A 127 -7.78 11.39 -9.38
CA GLU A 127 -8.99 11.95 -10.01
C GLU A 127 -10.22 11.81 -9.11
N LEU A 128 -10.36 10.66 -8.44
CA LEU A 128 -11.48 10.40 -7.53
C LEU A 128 -11.48 11.38 -6.35
N HIS A 129 -10.33 11.66 -5.77
CA HIS A 129 -10.19 12.54 -4.61
C HIS A 129 -10.01 14.02 -4.97
N ARG A 130 -9.81 14.35 -6.25
CA ARG A 130 -9.60 15.74 -6.71
C ARG A 130 -10.63 16.73 -6.19
N PRO A 131 -11.96 16.49 -6.25
CA PRO A 131 -12.95 17.46 -5.76
C PRO A 131 -12.79 17.78 -4.27
N ARG A 132 -12.39 16.81 -3.45
CA ARG A 132 -12.14 17.00 -2.02
C ARG A 132 -10.85 17.77 -1.78
N ILE A 133 -9.80 17.49 -2.53
CA ILE A 133 -8.52 18.20 -2.47
C ILE A 133 -8.73 19.66 -2.86
N GLU A 134 -9.44 19.95 -3.95
CA GLU A 134 -9.72 21.32 -4.39
C GLU A 134 -10.56 22.11 -3.39
N ALA A 135 -11.40 21.45 -2.61
CA ALA A 135 -12.22 22.07 -1.56
C ALA A 135 -11.44 22.33 -0.26
N SER A 136 -10.28 21.70 -0.06
CA SER A 136 -9.43 21.92 1.12
C SER A 136 -8.78 23.31 1.09
N ALA A 137 -8.62 23.91 2.28
CA ALA A 137 -8.05 25.26 2.40
C ALA A 137 -6.54 25.31 2.09
N SER A 138 -5.78 24.33 2.58
CA SER A 138 -4.31 24.28 2.45
C SER A 138 -3.83 23.44 1.28
N LYS A 139 -4.58 22.41 0.91
CA LYS A 139 -4.33 21.53 -0.26
C LYS A 139 -2.93 20.90 -0.28
N ASN A 140 -2.39 20.53 0.87
CA ASN A 140 -1.11 19.86 0.95
C ASN A 140 -1.29 18.36 0.67
N VAL A 141 -0.80 17.91 -0.46
CA VAL A 141 -0.89 16.51 -0.90
C VAL A 141 0.49 15.88 -0.87
N VAL A 142 0.62 14.80 -0.13
CA VAL A 142 1.85 14.00 -0.09
C VAL A 142 1.59 12.64 -0.74
N VAL A 143 2.40 12.29 -1.73
CA VAL A 143 2.32 11.00 -2.42
C VAL A 143 3.59 10.22 -2.12
N VAL A 144 3.46 9.02 -1.58
CA VAL A 144 4.58 8.11 -1.31
C VAL A 144 4.69 7.08 -2.42
N GLY A 145 5.71 7.20 -3.23
CA GLY A 145 5.94 6.48 -4.47
C GLY A 145 5.62 7.33 -5.70
N HIS A 146 6.41 7.17 -6.77
CA HIS A 146 6.17 7.87 -8.02
C HIS A 146 5.15 7.12 -8.88
N PHE A 147 3.92 7.63 -8.94
CA PHE A 147 2.85 7.07 -9.77
C PHE A 147 2.81 7.74 -11.14
N PRO A 148 2.33 7.02 -12.18
CA PRO A 148 2.06 7.65 -13.47
C PRO A 148 1.14 8.87 -13.33
N HIS A 149 1.49 9.98 -13.98
CA HIS A 149 0.71 11.21 -13.99
C HIS A 149 0.55 11.92 -12.64
N VAL A 150 1.36 11.59 -11.63
CA VAL A 150 1.33 12.23 -10.30
C VAL A 150 1.54 13.75 -10.39
N GLU A 151 2.29 14.22 -11.39
CA GLU A 151 2.55 15.64 -11.67
C GLU A 151 1.29 16.47 -11.87
N ARG A 152 0.19 15.86 -12.34
CA ARG A 152 -1.10 16.55 -12.53
C ARG A 152 -1.70 17.09 -11.23
N ILE A 153 -1.35 16.52 -10.10
CA ILE A 153 -1.81 17.02 -8.79
C ILE A 153 -1.29 18.42 -8.54
N ALA A 154 -0.08 18.75 -9.02
CA ALA A 154 0.51 20.08 -8.87
C ALA A 154 -0.27 21.21 -9.58
N GLU A 155 -1.18 20.86 -10.51
CA GLU A 155 -2.06 21.83 -11.18
C GLU A 155 -3.12 22.42 -10.22
N TYR A 156 -3.47 21.71 -9.14
CA TYR A 156 -4.55 22.08 -8.24
C TYR A 156 -4.22 21.99 -6.74
N ALA A 157 -3.03 21.48 -6.39
CA ALA A 157 -2.62 21.29 -5.00
C ALA A 157 -1.12 21.53 -4.78
N ASN A 158 -0.71 21.67 -3.53
CA ASN A 158 0.69 21.70 -3.12
C ASN A 158 1.19 20.26 -3.03
N LEU A 159 1.83 19.78 -4.08
CA LEU A 159 2.28 18.40 -4.20
C LEU A 159 3.69 18.20 -3.64
N THR A 160 3.86 17.16 -2.83
CA THR A 160 5.17 16.57 -2.51
C THR A 160 5.16 15.08 -2.86
N VAL A 161 6.11 14.63 -3.69
CA VAL A 161 6.30 13.22 -4.02
C VAL A 161 7.50 12.69 -3.25
N LEU A 162 7.27 11.68 -2.40
CA LEU A 162 8.33 11.02 -1.65
C LEU A 162 8.74 9.74 -2.38
N GLU A 163 10.01 9.66 -2.79
CA GLU A 163 10.53 8.52 -3.53
C GLU A 163 11.90 8.07 -2.99
N ARG A 164 12.12 6.77 -2.98
CA ARG A 164 13.40 6.19 -2.52
C ARG A 164 14.50 6.36 -3.54
N ASN A 165 14.18 6.14 -4.80
CA ASN A 165 15.09 6.26 -5.93
C ASN A 165 14.67 7.45 -6.78
N CYS A 166 14.96 8.66 -6.31
CA CYS A 166 14.62 9.88 -7.01
C CYS A 166 15.17 9.86 -8.44
N ALA A 167 14.27 9.84 -9.42
CA ALA A 167 14.59 9.81 -10.84
C ALA A 167 13.93 10.95 -11.63
N HIS A 168 13.03 11.70 -10.98
CA HIS A 168 12.27 12.79 -11.56
C HIS A 168 12.44 14.07 -10.74
N ASP A 169 12.27 15.22 -11.38
CA ASP A 169 12.47 16.53 -10.75
C ASP A 169 11.51 16.81 -9.57
N LEU A 170 10.36 16.14 -9.55
CA LEU A 170 9.36 16.23 -8.47
C LEU A 170 9.69 15.33 -7.27
N ASP A 171 10.64 14.41 -7.41
CA ASP A 171 10.92 13.44 -6.36
C ASP A 171 11.70 14.08 -5.22
N THR A 172 11.19 13.86 -4.02
CA THR A 172 11.82 14.23 -2.75
C THR A 172 12.27 12.95 -2.03
N PRO A 173 13.49 12.88 -1.48
CA PRO A 173 13.98 11.67 -0.82
C PRO A 173 13.10 11.20 0.34
N ASP A 174 12.87 9.88 0.45
CA ASP A 174 12.10 9.21 1.51
C ASP A 174 12.22 9.82 2.92
N PRO A 175 13.43 10.20 3.43
CA PRO A 175 13.56 10.72 4.79
C PRO A 175 12.80 12.03 5.03
N ALA A 176 12.42 12.75 3.98
CA ALA A 176 11.61 13.96 4.11
C ALA A 176 10.19 13.67 4.64
N CYS A 177 9.75 12.41 4.67
CA CYS A 177 8.46 12.01 5.22
C CYS A 177 8.24 12.52 6.65
N GLU A 178 9.29 12.52 7.49
CA GLU A 178 9.23 13.03 8.87
C GLU A 178 8.89 14.53 8.97
N TYR A 179 9.13 15.27 7.89
CA TYR A 179 8.93 16.73 7.86
C TYR A 179 7.66 17.14 7.14
N VAL A 180 7.21 16.36 6.15
CA VAL A 180 6.10 16.78 5.29
C VAL A 180 4.78 16.08 5.62
N LEU A 181 4.78 14.81 6.03
CA LEU A 181 3.55 14.08 6.34
C LEU A 181 2.76 14.65 7.52
N PRO A 182 3.38 15.18 8.61
CA PRO A 182 2.62 15.78 9.70
C PRO A 182 1.80 17.00 9.31
N GLY A 183 2.13 17.65 8.19
CA GLY A 183 1.42 18.82 7.65
C GLY A 183 0.58 18.51 6.40
N ALA A 184 0.44 17.24 6.02
CA ALA A 184 -0.37 16.84 4.88
C ALA A 184 -1.86 16.90 5.20
N ASP A 185 -2.66 17.40 4.25
CA ASP A 185 -4.12 17.28 4.29
C ASP A 185 -4.59 15.96 3.67
N PHE A 186 -3.88 15.51 2.63
CA PHE A 186 -4.12 14.25 1.93
C PHE A 186 -2.81 13.49 1.76
N ALA A 187 -2.86 12.17 1.99
CA ALA A 187 -1.70 11.31 1.85
C ALA A 187 -2.04 10.04 1.05
N PHE A 188 -1.31 9.83 -0.05
CA PHE A 188 -1.44 8.64 -0.89
C PHE A 188 -0.22 7.75 -0.74
N PHE A 189 -0.45 6.47 -0.45
CA PHE A 189 0.64 5.51 -0.21
C PHE A 189 0.62 4.38 -1.22
N THR A 190 1.79 4.08 -1.80
CA THR A 190 1.94 2.84 -2.56
C THR A 190 1.84 1.63 -1.66
N GLY A 191 1.20 0.55 -2.11
CA GLY A 191 1.15 -0.72 -1.39
C GLY A 191 2.54 -1.35 -1.14
N VAL A 192 3.56 -0.93 -1.87
CA VAL A 192 4.97 -1.31 -1.66
C VAL A 192 5.46 -0.96 -0.25
N THR A 193 4.88 0.04 0.40
CA THR A 193 5.21 0.43 1.77
C THR A 193 4.95 -0.68 2.80
N LEU A 194 4.02 -1.59 2.53
CA LEU A 194 3.83 -2.81 3.31
C LEU A 194 4.97 -3.82 3.09
N ILE A 195 5.50 -3.90 1.86
CA ILE A 195 6.59 -4.83 1.54
C ILE A 195 7.90 -4.38 2.17
N ASN A 196 8.24 -3.11 2.05
CA ASN A 196 9.48 -2.52 2.55
C ASN A 196 9.43 -2.07 4.02
N LYS A 197 8.30 -2.29 4.71
CA LYS A 197 8.07 -2.03 6.14
C LYS A 197 8.00 -0.55 6.54
N THR A 198 7.82 0.35 5.60
CA THR A 198 7.68 1.79 5.92
C THR A 198 6.24 2.18 6.27
N ALA A 199 5.22 1.40 5.88
CA ALA A 199 3.81 1.70 6.10
C ALA A 199 3.47 2.09 7.55
N PRO A 200 3.91 1.38 8.61
CA PRO A 200 3.53 1.75 9.97
C PRO A 200 3.97 3.15 10.36
N ARG A 201 5.21 3.54 9.99
CA ARG A 201 5.72 4.88 10.31
C ARG A 201 5.05 5.98 9.47
N LEU A 202 4.81 5.71 8.20
CA LEU A 202 4.15 6.66 7.31
C LEU A 202 2.71 6.95 7.76
N LEU A 203 1.96 5.91 8.16
CA LEU A 203 0.60 6.05 8.69
C LEU A 203 0.57 6.80 10.02
N GLU A 204 1.55 6.58 10.90
CA GLU A 204 1.70 7.35 12.15
C GLU A 204 1.92 8.85 11.87
N LEU A 205 2.83 9.16 10.93
CA LEU A 205 3.13 10.55 10.55
C LEU A 205 1.95 11.26 9.87
N ALA A 206 1.18 10.53 9.07
CA ALA A 206 0.01 11.04 8.35
C ALA A 206 -1.30 10.92 9.14
N SER A 207 -1.24 10.72 10.46
CA SER A 207 -2.43 10.46 11.29
C SER A 207 -3.48 11.58 11.28
N SER A 208 -3.13 12.79 10.86
CA SER A 208 -4.03 13.93 10.67
C SER A 208 -4.50 14.12 9.23
N ALA A 209 -3.90 13.40 8.26
CA ALA A 209 -4.27 13.46 6.85
C ALA A 209 -5.45 12.53 6.54
N GLU A 210 -6.10 12.83 5.44
CA GLU A 210 -7.11 11.96 4.83
C GLU A 210 -6.47 11.01 3.82
#